data_f2b7979b9689342d3d8a4efba1500f0f
#
_entry.id   f2b7979b9689342d3d8a4efba1500f0f
#
_cell.length_a   1.000
_cell.length_b   1.000
_cell.length_c   1.000
_cell.angle_alpha   90.00
_cell.angle_beta   90.00
_cell.angle_gamma   90.00
#
_symmetry.space_group_name_H-M   'P 1'
#
loop_
_entity.id
_entity.type
_entity.pdbx_description
1 polymer ?
#
loop_
_entity_poly.entity_id
_entity_poly.type
_entity_poly.pdbx_seq_one_letter_code
_entity_poly.pdbx_strand_id
1 'polypeptide(L)' 'FDMEEEHYLGLMKFSRKVAKAVEKSVTCKRIGVAVVGLEVPHVHVHLIPLQDMDDMRFQRKTSMSPEEFQELAKQIASNL' A
#
# COMPACT_ATOMS: atom_id res chain seq x y z
N PHE A 1 -13.15 1.98 -10.75
CA PHE A 1 -13.73 1.07 -11.76
C PHE A 1 -13.93 1.74 -13.13
N ASP A 2 -13.72 3.05 -13.23
CA ASP A 2 -13.91 3.79 -14.50
C ASP A 2 -12.70 3.69 -15.43
N MET A 3 -11.70 2.98 -15.04
CA MET A 3 -10.46 2.78 -15.75
C MET A 3 -10.59 1.74 -16.84
N GLU A 4 -9.83 1.87 -17.93
CA GLU A 4 -9.77 0.81 -18.94
C GLU A 4 -9.26 -0.48 -18.32
N GLU A 5 -9.78 -1.61 -18.78
CA GLU A 5 -9.45 -2.93 -18.25
C GLU A 5 -7.94 -3.20 -18.26
N GLU A 6 -7.26 -2.86 -19.34
CA GLU A 6 -5.82 -3.08 -19.47
C GLU A 6 -5.03 -2.31 -18.41
N HIS A 7 -5.39 -1.05 -18.20
CA HIS A 7 -4.75 -0.23 -17.18
C HIS A 7 -5.08 -0.72 -15.76
N TYR A 8 -6.32 -1.15 -15.55
CA TYR A 8 -6.76 -1.72 -14.28
C TYR A 8 -5.97 -2.97 -13.93
N LEU A 9 -5.84 -3.89 -14.87
CA LEU A 9 -5.09 -5.12 -14.66
C LEU A 9 -3.60 -4.84 -14.41
N GLY A 10 -3.04 -3.87 -15.14
CA GLY A 10 -1.65 -3.46 -14.94
C GLY A 10 -1.42 -2.88 -13.55
N LEU A 11 -2.34 -2.05 -13.06
CA LEU A 11 -2.27 -1.48 -11.72
C LEU A 11 -2.35 -2.57 -10.64
N MET A 12 -3.26 -3.53 -10.79
CA MET A 12 -3.40 -4.62 -9.83
C MET A 12 -2.19 -5.54 -9.84
N LYS A 13 -1.64 -5.81 -11.01
CA LYS A 13 -0.41 -6.62 -11.13
C LYS A 13 0.77 -5.94 -10.45
N PHE A 14 0.92 -4.64 -10.65
CA PHE A 14 1.97 -3.86 -10.00
C PHE A 14 1.74 -3.80 -8.48
N SER A 15 0.50 -3.63 -8.05
CA SER A 15 0.14 -3.61 -6.63
C SER A 15 0.53 -4.91 -5.93
N ARG A 16 0.34 -6.04 -6.58
CA ARG A 16 0.76 -7.34 -6.02
C ARG A 16 2.27 -7.40 -5.84
N LYS A 17 3.02 -6.89 -6.80
CA LYS A 17 4.48 -6.84 -6.73
C LYS A 17 4.95 -5.96 -5.56
N VAL A 18 4.36 -4.78 -5.42
CA VAL A 18 4.67 -3.85 -4.33
C VAL A 18 4.26 -4.44 -2.99
N ALA A 19 3.10 -5.09 -2.92
CA ALA A 19 2.62 -5.72 -1.69
C ALA A 19 3.62 -6.76 -1.17
N LYS A 20 4.18 -7.56 -2.05
CA LYS A 20 5.21 -8.55 -1.66
C LYS A 20 6.47 -7.86 -1.12
N ALA A 21 6.86 -6.75 -1.72
CA ALA A 21 8.02 -5.98 -1.24
C ALA A 21 7.76 -5.37 0.13
N VAL A 22 6.56 -4.84 0.35
CA VAL A 22 6.16 -4.29 1.65
C VAL A 22 6.14 -5.39 2.71
N GLU A 23 5.59 -6.55 2.39
CA GLU A 23 5.54 -7.69 3.30
C GLU A 23 6.93 -8.12 3.76
N LYS A 24 7.92 -8.07 2.88
CA LYS A 24 9.31 -8.39 3.22
C LYS A 24 9.97 -7.32 4.08
N SER A 25 9.54 -6.08 3.96
CA SER A 25 10.18 -4.92 4.61
C SER A 25 9.53 -4.57 5.95
N VAL A 26 8.27 -4.92 6.15
CA VAL A 26 7.49 -4.53 7.34
C VAL A 26 6.95 -5.79 8.01
N THR A 27 7.19 -5.93 9.30
CA THR A 27 6.62 -7.02 10.08
C THR A 27 5.12 -6.82 10.22
N CYS A 28 4.34 -7.71 9.64
CA CYS A 28 2.88 -7.65 9.70
C CYS A 28 2.29 -9.05 9.49
N LYS A 29 1.04 -9.21 9.85
CA LYS A 29 0.35 -10.47 9.64
C LYS A 29 -0.04 -10.64 8.19
N ARG A 30 -0.50 -9.57 7.56
CA ARG A 30 -0.94 -9.56 6.16
C ARG A 30 -0.83 -8.15 5.58
N ILE A 31 -0.87 -8.08 4.26
CA ILE A 31 -1.03 -6.81 3.56
C ILE A 31 -2.49 -6.68 3.14
N GLY A 32 -3.14 -5.63 3.59
CA GLY A 32 -4.50 -5.31 3.17
C GLY A 32 -4.50 -4.45 1.93
N VAL A 33 -5.54 -4.59 1.12
CA VAL A 33 -5.70 -3.82 -0.12
C VAL A 33 -7.03 -3.08 -0.08
N ALA A 34 -7.00 -1.79 -0.39
CA ALA A 34 -8.21 -0.99 -0.51
C ALA A 34 -8.09 -0.07 -1.72
N VAL A 35 -9.18 0.05 -2.47
CA VAL A 35 -9.28 0.96 -3.60
C VAL A 35 -10.34 1.99 -3.24
N VAL A 36 -9.93 3.21 -2.96
CA VAL A 36 -10.81 4.27 -2.47
C VAL A 36 -10.54 5.54 -3.28
N GLY A 37 -11.60 6.25 -3.64
CA GLY A 37 -11.48 7.49 -4.40
C GLY A 37 -12.42 8.58 -3.90
N LEU A 38 -12.77 8.55 -2.62
CA LEU A 38 -13.75 9.48 -2.05
C LEU A 38 -13.15 10.86 -1.77
N GLU A 39 -12.04 10.90 -1.04
CA GLU A 39 -11.38 12.16 -0.68
C GLU A 39 -10.54 12.71 -1.82
N VAL A 40 -9.83 11.83 -2.51
CA VAL A 40 -9.06 12.15 -3.70
C VAL A 40 -9.68 11.38 -4.86
N PRO A 41 -10.40 12.05 -5.78
CA PRO A 41 -11.12 11.36 -6.87
C PRO A 41 -10.19 10.91 -7.99
N HIS A 42 -9.16 10.18 -7.63
CA HIS A 42 -8.15 9.62 -8.50
C HIS A 42 -7.99 8.15 -8.21
N VAL A 43 -7.73 7.35 -9.23
CA VAL A 43 -7.52 5.92 -9.02
C VAL A 43 -6.24 5.71 -8.22
N HIS A 44 -6.38 5.07 -7.08
CA HIS A 44 -5.23 4.68 -6.27
C HIS A 44 -5.55 3.43 -5.47
N VAL A 45 -4.52 2.65 -5.20
CA VAL A 45 -4.61 1.42 -4.42
C VAL A 45 -3.81 1.61 -3.15
N HIS A 46 -4.45 1.38 -2.01
CA HIS A 46 -3.79 1.40 -0.71
C HIS A 46 -3.31 0.01 -0.35
N LEU A 47 -2.03 -0.09 0.02
CA LEU A 47 -1.43 -1.32 0.54
C LEU A 47 -1.09 -1.07 2.01
N ILE A 48 -1.75 -1.79 2.90
CA ILE A 48 -1.70 -1.50 4.33
C ILE A 48 -1.20 -2.72 5.08
N PRO A 49 -0.02 -2.64 5.75
CA PRO A 49 0.41 -3.72 6.62
C PRO A 49 -0.56 -3.88 7.79
N LEU A 50 -1.13 -5.06 7.93
CA LEU A 50 -2.17 -5.32 8.93
C LEU A 50 -1.67 -6.17 10.08
N GLN A 51 -1.93 -5.73 11.30
CA GLN A 51 -1.83 -6.54 12.50
C GLN A 51 -3.23 -6.92 13.00
N ASP A 52 -4.20 -6.02 12.78
CA ASP A 52 -5.62 -6.26 13.09
C ASP A 52 -6.49 -5.43 12.12
N MET A 53 -7.80 -5.58 12.20
CA MET A 53 -8.73 -4.89 11.30
C MET A 53 -8.78 -3.37 11.51
N ASP A 54 -8.37 -2.89 12.68
CA ASP A 54 -8.35 -1.44 12.93
C ASP A 54 -7.32 -0.73 12.06
N ASP A 55 -6.31 -1.44 11.57
CA ASP A 55 -5.30 -0.87 10.68
C ASP A 55 -5.89 -0.48 9.31
N MET A 56 -7.09 -0.95 8.98
CA MET A 56 -7.80 -0.54 7.75
C MET A 56 -8.50 0.81 7.89
N ARG A 57 -8.53 1.39 9.08
CA ARG A 57 -9.15 2.70 9.30
C ARG A 57 -8.18 3.80 8.88
N PHE A 58 -8.59 4.60 7.91
CA PHE A 58 -7.73 5.66 7.37
C PHE A 58 -7.52 6.83 8.34
N GLN A 59 -8.28 6.90 9.42
CA GLN A 59 -8.11 7.90 10.48
C GLN A 59 -6.97 7.54 11.42
N ARG A 60 -6.59 6.26 11.47
CA ARG A 60 -5.53 5.77 12.32
C ARG A 60 -4.21 5.90 11.57
N LYS A 61 -3.34 6.78 12.06
CA LYS A 61 -2.05 7.06 11.42
C LYS A 61 -0.90 6.80 12.38
N THR A 62 0.19 6.29 11.83
CA THR A 62 1.44 6.09 12.54
C THR A 62 2.34 7.29 12.33
N SER A 63 2.94 7.80 13.41
CA SER A 63 3.95 8.84 13.34
C SER A 63 5.30 8.25 12.98
N MET A 64 6.00 8.89 12.05
CA MET A 64 7.28 8.41 11.58
C MET A 64 8.11 9.62 11.13
N SER A 65 9.41 9.65 11.47
CA SER A 65 10.28 10.74 11.05
C SER A 65 10.56 10.66 9.55
N PRO A 66 10.95 11.79 8.90
CA PRO A 66 11.32 11.75 7.47
C PRO A 66 12.44 10.74 7.19
N GLU A 67 13.42 10.60 8.08
CA GLU A 67 14.51 9.64 7.91
C GLU A 67 14.00 8.20 7.97
N GLU A 68 13.07 7.91 8.86
CA GLU A 68 12.45 6.59 8.97
C GLU A 68 11.65 6.25 7.70
N PHE A 69 10.92 7.22 7.15
CA PHE A 69 10.21 7.04 5.88
C PHE A 69 11.16 6.72 4.75
N GLN A 70 12.27 7.47 4.64
CA GLN A 70 13.26 7.26 3.59
C GLN A 70 13.90 5.89 3.69
N GLU A 71 14.25 5.47 4.88
CA GLU A 71 14.86 4.16 5.12
C GLU A 71 13.90 3.03 4.74
N LEU A 72 12.64 3.16 5.17
CA LEU A 72 11.63 2.16 4.83
C LEU A 72 11.37 2.11 3.34
N ALA A 73 11.29 3.26 2.68
CA ALA A 73 11.10 3.33 1.24
C ALA A 73 12.24 2.63 0.49
N LYS A 74 13.48 2.80 0.94
CA LYS A 74 14.64 2.11 0.37
C LYS A 74 14.55 0.61 0.54
N GLN A 75 14.12 0.14 1.72
CA GLN A 75 13.95 -1.27 1.98
C GLN A 75 12.89 -1.89 1.06
N ILE A 76 11.76 -1.20 0.90
CA ILE A 76 10.70 -1.66 0.01
C ILE A 76 11.19 -1.72 -1.43
N ALA A 77 11.86 -0.67 -1.89
CA ALA A 77 12.41 -0.61 -3.25
C ALA A 77 13.41 -1.74 -3.51
N SER A 78 14.26 -2.06 -2.54
CA SER A 78 15.25 -3.12 -2.69
C SER A 78 14.63 -4.51 -2.76
N ASN A 79 13.38 -4.67 -2.30
CA ASN A 79 12.66 -5.94 -2.31
C ASN A 79 11.73 -6.10 -3.53
N LEU A 80 11.67 -5.10 -4.40
CA LEU A 80 10.83 -5.17 -5.60
C LEU A 80 11.37 -6.16 -6.67
#